data_b25664d676824dcb09d1bf72468e3d89
#
_entry.id   b25664d676824dcb09d1bf72468e3d89
#
_cell.length_a   1.000
_cell.length_b   1.000
_cell.length_c   1.000
_cell.angle_alpha   90.00
_cell.angle_beta   90.00
_cell.angle_gamma   90.00
#
_symmetry.space_group_name_H-M   'P 1'
#
loop_
_entity.id
_entity.type
_entity.pdbx_description
1 polymer ?
#
loop_
_entity_poly.entity_id
_entity_poly.type
_entity_poly.pdbx_seq_one_letter_code
_entity_poly.pdbx_strand_id
1 'polypeptide(L)'
;PPRPEAIAAVAECRAAGIRVKMITGDHAGTAAAIAAQIGLANPHRVLTGADLDKLDDAQLALEVTDVDIFARTSPEHKLRLVTALQAHGLSVAMTGDGVNDAPALKRADAGIAMGLKGSEAAKEAADLVLADDNFASIAAAVREGRTVYDNLKKVISWTLPTNAGESMVVVLALLAGMALPVTAVQILWVNLVTAVTLGLALAFEPTEAGTMARPPRTRNAPILSGSLVWRVVLVSTLFLVAVFGVFTYAIDKGYPLALAQTMAMNTLVVLEIFHLFFIRNIHGTSLTWAAARGTRVVWTVVIGITAAQFAVTYLPPLQAVLGTASVPLFDGLLIVGIGAAFFALIEIEKQIRLGLKR
;
A
#
# COMPACT_ATOMS: atom_id res chain seq x y z
N PRO A 1 -9.24 -35.95 -8.39
CA PRO A 1 -7.96 -35.43 -7.85
C PRO A 1 -7.98 -33.90 -7.85
N PRO A 2 -7.34 -33.26 -6.88
CA PRO A 2 -7.23 -31.81 -6.86
C PRO A 2 -6.53 -31.29 -8.12
N ARG A 3 -6.91 -30.08 -8.55
CA ARG A 3 -6.26 -29.42 -9.69
C ARG A 3 -4.85 -28.96 -9.30
N PRO A 4 -3.82 -29.12 -10.15
CA PRO A 4 -2.45 -28.71 -9.85
C PRO A 4 -2.34 -27.23 -9.44
N GLU A 5 -3.08 -26.35 -10.10
CA GLU A 5 -3.12 -24.92 -9.80
C GLU A 5 -3.71 -24.60 -8.42
N ALA A 6 -4.67 -25.42 -7.93
CA ALA A 6 -5.21 -25.29 -6.58
C ALA A 6 -4.18 -25.69 -5.52
N ILE A 7 -3.39 -26.75 -5.78
CA ILE A 7 -2.29 -27.16 -4.89
C ILE A 7 -1.25 -26.04 -4.78
N ALA A 8 -0.84 -25.45 -5.90
CA ALA A 8 0.11 -24.34 -5.93
C ALA A 8 -0.44 -23.12 -5.18
N ALA A 9 -1.72 -22.79 -5.37
CA ALA A 9 -2.37 -21.66 -4.71
C ALA A 9 -2.47 -21.84 -3.20
N VAL A 10 -2.76 -23.05 -2.70
CA VAL A 10 -2.76 -23.37 -1.27
C VAL A 10 -1.35 -23.21 -0.68
N ALA A 11 -0.32 -23.67 -1.40
CA ALA A 11 1.07 -23.52 -0.98
C ALA A 11 1.46 -22.01 -0.92
N GLU A 12 1.03 -21.20 -1.89
CA GLU A 12 1.26 -19.75 -1.90
C GLU A 12 0.53 -19.06 -0.74
N CYS A 13 -0.72 -19.41 -0.47
CA CYS A 13 -1.48 -18.90 0.68
C CYS A 13 -0.77 -19.22 2.00
N ARG A 14 -0.26 -20.44 2.16
CA ARG A 14 0.51 -20.84 3.35
C ARG A 14 1.79 -20.03 3.50
N ALA A 15 2.54 -19.84 2.42
CA ALA A 15 3.74 -19.00 2.43
C ALA A 15 3.41 -17.55 2.83
N ALA A 16 2.22 -17.08 2.44
CA ALA A 16 1.68 -15.77 2.80
C ALA A 16 1.12 -15.69 4.23
N GLY A 17 1.26 -16.75 5.04
CA GLY A 17 0.73 -16.83 6.40
C GLY A 17 -0.80 -16.95 6.48
N ILE A 18 -1.46 -17.33 5.38
CA ILE A 18 -2.89 -17.56 5.31
C ILE A 18 -3.15 -19.05 5.55
N ARG A 19 -3.95 -19.35 6.56
CA ARG A 19 -4.35 -20.72 6.86
C ARG A 19 -5.59 -21.07 6.04
N VAL A 20 -5.46 -22.08 5.19
CA VAL A 20 -6.56 -22.61 4.38
C VAL A 20 -7.25 -23.73 5.14
N LYS A 21 -8.56 -23.69 5.22
CA LYS A 21 -9.40 -24.71 5.84
C LYS A 21 -10.39 -25.25 4.80
N MET A 22 -10.66 -26.53 4.85
CA MET A 22 -11.58 -27.22 3.96
C MET A 22 -12.89 -27.55 4.70
N ILE A 23 -14.00 -27.09 4.13
CA ILE A 23 -15.35 -27.40 4.59
C ILE A 23 -16.03 -28.17 3.46
N THR A 24 -16.49 -29.39 3.72
CA THR A 24 -17.07 -30.24 2.67
C THR A 24 -18.27 -31.06 3.18
N GLY A 25 -19.15 -31.41 2.26
CA GLY A 25 -20.20 -32.41 2.48
C GLY A 25 -19.71 -33.86 2.37
N ASP A 26 -18.47 -34.10 1.93
CA ASP A 26 -17.88 -35.41 1.75
C ASP A 26 -17.62 -36.15 3.05
N HIS A 27 -17.34 -37.46 2.95
CA HIS A 27 -16.97 -38.28 4.09
C HIS A 27 -15.58 -37.88 4.63
N ALA A 28 -15.38 -38.02 5.95
CA ALA A 28 -14.14 -37.61 6.63
C ALA A 28 -12.87 -38.21 6.02
N GLY A 29 -12.90 -39.50 5.63
CA GLY A 29 -11.73 -40.16 5.00
C GLY A 29 -11.38 -39.57 3.62
N THR A 30 -12.40 -39.24 2.80
CA THR A 30 -12.20 -38.57 1.50
C THR A 30 -11.64 -37.17 1.70
N ALA A 31 -12.22 -36.44 2.64
CA ALA A 31 -11.79 -35.09 2.99
C ALA A 31 -10.31 -35.07 3.45
N ALA A 32 -9.91 -35.98 4.34
CA ALA A 32 -8.52 -36.12 4.80
C ALA A 32 -7.55 -36.43 3.66
N ALA A 33 -7.93 -37.35 2.75
CA ALA A 33 -7.10 -37.71 1.61
C ALA A 33 -6.90 -36.53 0.64
N ILE A 34 -7.94 -35.76 0.36
CA ILE A 34 -7.86 -34.55 -0.47
C ILE A 34 -7.01 -33.49 0.23
N ALA A 35 -7.24 -33.25 1.52
CA ALA A 35 -6.49 -32.28 2.32
C ALA A 35 -4.98 -32.57 2.33
N ALA A 36 -4.59 -33.84 2.43
CA ALA A 36 -3.20 -34.27 2.33
C ALA A 36 -2.60 -33.95 0.95
N GLN A 37 -3.37 -34.19 -0.15
CA GLN A 37 -2.92 -33.92 -1.51
C GLN A 37 -2.75 -32.41 -1.79
N ILE A 38 -3.64 -31.56 -1.26
CA ILE A 38 -3.53 -30.08 -1.42
C ILE A 38 -2.59 -29.44 -0.41
N GLY A 39 -2.05 -30.20 0.53
CA GLY A 39 -1.04 -29.74 1.48
C GLY A 39 -1.59 -28.87 2.62
N LEU A 40 -2.79 -29.17 3.16
CA LEU A 40 -3.27 -28.50 4.38
C LEU A 40 -2.37 -28.83 5.58
N ALA A 41 -2.32 -27.93 6.57
CA ALA A 41 -1.37 -28.04 7.68
C ALA A 41 -1.64 -29.28 8.57
N ASN A 42 -2.91 -29.61 8.86
CA ASN A 42 -3.32 -30.71 9.71
C ASN A 42 -4.27 -31.67 8.98
N PRO A 43 -3.78 -32.47 7.98
CA PRO A 43 -4.64 -33.31 7.16
C PRO A 43 -5.22 -34.53 7.90
N HIS A 44 -4.73 -34.84 9.09
CA HIS A 44 -5.16 -36.01 9.88
C HIS A 44 -6.25 -35.68 10.92
N ARG A 45 -6.49 -34.38 11.19
CA ARG A 45 -7.50 -33.97 12.16
C ARG A 45 -8.76 -33.49 11.44
N VAL A 46 -9.82 -34.26 11.51
CA VAL A 46 -11.11 -33.98 10.88
C VAL A 46 -12.19 -33.87 11.95
N LEU A 47 -12.99 -32.84 11.91
CA LEU A 47 -14.25 -32.73 12.66
C LEU A 47 -15.41 -32.94 11.69
N THR A 48 -16.34 -33.82 12.08
CA THR A 48 -17.58 -34.03 11.33
C THR A 48 -18.69 -33.11 11.81
N GLY A 49 -19.76 -32.94 11.01
CA GLY A 49 -20.95 -32.21 11.44
C GLY A 49 -21.48 -32.72 12.78
N ALA A 50 -21.52 -34.05 12.97
CA ALA A 50 -21.95 -34.66 14.23
C ALA A 50 -21.01 -34.35 15.44
N ASP A 51 -19.74 -34.08 15.19
CA ASP A 51 -18.82 -33.61 16.23
C ASP A 51 -19.05 -32.12 16.53
N LEU A 52 -19.32 -31.31 15.50
CA LEU A 52 -19.64 -29.89 15.64
C LEU A 52 -20.96 -29.67 16.40
N ASP A 53 -21.95 -30.56 16.25
CA ASP A 53 -23.23 -30.52 16.98
C ASP A 53 -23.07 -30.74 18.48
N LYS A 54 -21.98 -31.42 18.92
CA LYS A 54 -21.67 -31.68 20.33
C LYS A 54 -20.91 -30.55 21.01
N LEU A 55 -20.31 -29.66 20.21
CA LEU A 55 -19.51 -28.54 20.71
C LEU A 55 -20.40 -27.31 20.90
N ASP A 56 -20.30 -26.69 22.07
CA ASP A 56 -20.80 -25.33 22.24
C ASP A 56 -19.89 -24.31 21.55
N ASP A 57 -20.29 -23.04 21.47
CA ASP A 57 -19.55 -22.02 20.75
C ASP A 57 -18.18 -21.72 21.38
N ALA A 58 -18.04 -21.85 22.71
CA ALA A 58 -16.78 -21.66 23.40
C ALA A 58 -15.79 -22.80 23.11
N GLN A 59 -16.28 -24.04 23.10
CA GLN A 59 -15.51 -25.23 22.72
C GLN A 59 -15.12 -25.18 21.25
N LEU A 60 -16.07 -24.79 20.36
CA LEU A 60 -15.77 -24.62 18.93
C LEU A 60 -14.68 -23.56 18.71
N ALA A 61 -14.74 -22.45 19.43
CA ALA A 61 -13.71 -21.41 19.32
C ALA A 61 -12.30 -21.95 19.67
N LEU A 62 -12.17 -22.85 20.64
CA LEU A 62 -10.88 -23.47 20.96
C LEU A 62 -10.40 -24.41 19.87
N GLU A 63 -11.30 -25.21 19.30
CA GLU A 63 -10.97 -26.23 18.32
C GLU A 63 -10.70 -25.68 16.89
N VAL A 64 -11.43 -24.62 16.51
CA VAL A 64 -11.45 -24.10 15.14
C VAL A 64 -10.10 -23.58 14.68
N THR A 65 -9.23 -23.17 15.59
CA THR A 65 -7.87 -22.72 15.24
C THR A 65 -6.96 -23.86 14.80
N ASP A 66 -7.12 -25.06 15.34
CA ASP A 66 -6.21 -26.19 15.14
C ASP A 66 -6.70 -27.18 14.07
N VAL A 67 -8.00 -27.21 13.81
CA VAL A 67 -8.60 -28.09 12.81
C VAL A 67 -8.67 -27.41 11.46
N ASP A 68 -8.23 -28.10 10.40
CA ASP A 68 -8.28 -27.58 9.03
C ASP A 68 -9.32 -28.28 8.14
N ILE A 69 -9.97 -29.36 8.63
CA ILE A 69 -10.89 -30.16 7.83
C ILE A 69 -12.20 -30.32 8.59
N PHE A 70 -13.30 -29.91 7.95
CA PHE A 70 -14.66 -30.07 8.45
C PHE A 70 -15.48 -30.82 7.42
N ALA A 71 -15.90 -32.05 7.77
CA ALA A 71 -16.59 -32.99 6.88
C ALA A 71 -18.06 -33.15 7.26
N ARG A 72 -18.93 -33.46 6.29
CA ARG A 72 -20.38 -33.64 6.53
C ARG A 72 -21.02 -32.45 7.22
N THR A 73 -20.64 -31.24 6.85
CA THR A 73 -21.12 -29.99 7.47
C THR A 73 -22.47 -29.58 6.90
N SER A 74 -23.35 -29.01 7.77
CA SER A 74 -24.56 -28.30 7.41
C SER A 74 -24.27 -26.82 7.08
N PRO A 75 -25.22 -26.06 6.48
CA PRO A 75 -25.12 -24.63 6.29
C PRO A 75 -24.88 -23.86 7.61
N GLU A 76 -25.54 -24.28 8.69
CA GLU A 76 -25.37 -23.67 10.02
C GLU A 76 -23.95 -23.86 10.55
N HIS A 77 -23.35 -25.03 10.34
CA HIS A 77 -21.95 -25.28 10.71
C HIS A 77 -21.00 -24.32 10.00
N LYS A 78 -21.22 -24.04 8.71
CA LYS A 78 -20.40 -23.09 7.95
C LYS A 78 -20.42 -21.70 8.56
N LEU A 79 -21.61 -21.21 8.93
CA LEU A 79 -21.77 -19.92 9.58
C LEU A 79 -21.12 -19.88 10.98
N ARG A 80 -21.28 -20.95 11.78
CA ARG A 80 -20.66 -21.06 13.11
C ARG A 80 -19.14 -21.06 13.01
N LEU A 81 -18.56 -21.76 12.04
CA LEU A 81 -17.11 -21.80 11.81
C LEU A 81 -16.54 -20.42 11.46
N VAL A 82 -17.21 -19.68 10.57
CA VAL A 82 -16.82 -18.29 10.24
C VAL A 82 -16.86 -17.41 11.49
N THR A 83 -17.95 -17.48 12.26
CA THR A 83 -18.12 -16.67 13.46
C THR A 83 -17.07 -17.02 14.54
N ALA A 84 -16.79 -18.29 14.74
CA ALA A 84 -15.78 -18.76 15.70
C ALA A 84 -14.36 -18.27 15.32
N LEU A 85 -13.98 -18.31 14.04
CA LEU A 85 -12.71 -17.77 13.57
C LEU A 85 -12.62 -16.25 13.75
N GLN A 86 -13.70 -15.53 13.47
CA GLN A 86 -13.76 -14.07 13.67
C GLN A 86 -13.67 -13.67 15.15
N ALA A 87 -14.16 -14.51 16.07
CA ALA A 87 -14.03 -14.29 17.51
C ALA A 87 -12.57 -14.25 17.99
N HIS A 88 -11.66 -14.89 17.27
CA HIS A 88 -10.19 -14.78 17.49
C HIS A 88 -9.56 -13.53 16.87
N GLY A 89 -10.36 -12.59 16.35
CA GLY A 89 -9.84 -11.40 15.66
C GLY A 89 -9.22 -11.68 14.29
N LEU A 90 -9.46 -12.87 13.73
CA LEU A 90 -8.99 -13.25 12.41
C LEU A 90 -9.88 -12.64 11.32
N SER A 91 -9.28 -12.27 10.21
CA SER A 91 -10.02 -11.96 8.97
C SER A 91 -10.29 -13.24 8.21
N VAL A 92 -11.56 -13.51 7.93
CA VAL A 92 -12.03 -14.76 7.35
C VAL A 92 -12.53 -14.52 5.93
N ALA A 93 -11.94 -15.21 4.96
CA ALA A 93 -12.51 -15.36 3.63
C ALA A 93 -13.27 -16.68 3.54
N MET A 94 -14.46 -16.65 2.98
CA MET A 94 -15.32 -17.84 2.77
C MET A 94 -15.60 -18.01 1.28
N THR A 95 -15.40 -19.24 0.77
CA THR A 95 -15.76 -19.58 -0.61
C THR A 95 -16.97 -20.51 -0.61
N GLY A 96 -17.86 -20.31 -1.56
CA GLY A 96 -19.06 -21.15 -1.73
C GLY A 96 -19.69 -21.01 -3.10
N ASP A 97 -20.53 -21.98 -3.49
CA ASP A 97 -21.23 -22.00 -4.76
C ASP A 97 -22.75 -22.22 -4.61
N GLY A 98 -23.18 -22.70 -3.46
CA GLY A 98 -24.59 -23.07 -3.20
C GLY A 98 -25.39 -21.98 -2.48
N VAL A 99 -26.72 -22.09 -2.59
CA VAL A 99 -27.65 -21.29 -1.79
C VAL A 99 -27.38 -21.45 -0.29
N ASN A 100 -26.98 -22.64 0.11
CA ASN A 100 -26.66 -23.01 1.49
C ASN A 100 -25.40 -22.29 2.04
N ASP A 101 -24.57 -21.71 1.17
CA ASP A 101 -23.37 -20.98 1.54
C ASP A 101 -23.64 -19.49 1.78
N ALA A 102 -24.74 -18.97 1.26
CA ALA A 102 -25.05 -17.55 1.28
C ALA A 102 -24.96 -16.91 2.69
N PRO A 103 -25.47 -17.51 3.79
CA PRO A 103 -25.33 -16.95 5.12
C PRO A 103 -23.86 -16.84 5.58
N ALA A 104 -23.04 -17.85 5.29
CA ALA A 104 -21.62 -17.88 5.65
C ALA A 104 -20.80 -16.92 4.78
N LEU A 105 -21.11 -16.82 3.47
CA LEU A 105 -20.52 -15.84 2.54
C LEU A 105 -20.79 -14.42 3.03
N LYS A 106 -22.04 -14.12 3.37
CA LYS A 106 -22.45 -12.78 3.85
C LYS A 106 -21.80 -12.42 5.19
N ARG A 107 -21.56 -13.42 6.05
CA ARG A 107 -20.96 -13.23 7.38
C ARG A 107 -19.46 -13.04 7.34
N ALA A 108 -18.77 -13.66 6.38
CA ALA A 108 -17.32 -13.57 6.23
C ALA A 108 -16.84 -12.14 6.03
N ASP A 109 -15.55 -11.87 6.29
CA ASP A 109 -14.92 -10.57 6.00
C ASP A 109 -14.67 -10.40 4.49
N ALA A 110 -14.64 -11.52 3.74
CA ALA A 110 -14.63 -11.56 2.29
C ALA A 110 -15.38 -12.82 1.83
N GLY A 111 -16.62 -12.65 1.40
CA GLY A 111 -17.39 -13.70 0.74
C GLY A 111 -17.00 -13.83 -0.72
N ILE A 112 -16.73 -15.06 -1.19
CA ILE A 112 -16.26 -15.33 -2.55
C ILE A 112 -17.15 -16.41 -3.18
N ALA A 113 -17.93 -16.06 -4.19
CA ALA A 113 -18.78 -16.99 -4.91
C ALA A 113 -18.12 -17.47 -6.21
N MET A 114 -18.50 -18.69 -6.64
CA MET A 114 -18.16 -19.20 -7.96
C MET A 114 -19.05 -18.51 -9.01
N GLY A 115 -18.46 -18.10 -10.14
CA GLY A 115 -19.17 -17.34 -11.17
C GLY A 115 -19.92 -18.22 -12.17
N LEU A 116 -19.33 -19.35 -12.56
CA LEU A 116 -19.92 -20.28 -13.53
C LEU A 116 -20.89 -21.24 -12.84
N LYS A 117 -20.48 -21.86 -11.72
CA LYS A 117 -21.28 -22.86 -10.99
C LYS A 117 -22.08 -22.28 -9.84
N GLY A 118 -21.76 -21.07 -9.40
CA GLY A 118 -22.41 -20.44 -8.26
C GLY A 118 -23.88 -20.12 -8.52
N SER A 119 -24.71 -20.38 -7.53
CA SER A 119 -26.10 -19.95 -7.52
C SER A 119 -26.20 -18.42 -7.43
N GLU A 120 -27.28 -17.85 -7.93
CA GLU A 120 -27.49 -16.39 -7.84
C GLU A 120 -27.49 -15.91 -6.38
N ALA A 121 -28.08 -16.70 -5.46
CA ALA A 121 -28.07 -16.37 -4.03
C ALA A 121 -26.64 -16.32 -3.44
N ALA A 122 -25.74 -17.22 -3.86
CA ALA A 122 -24.33 -17.17 -3.45
C ALA A 122 -23.61 -15.94 -4.02
N LYS A 123 -23.85 -15.62 -5.30
CA LYS A 123 -23.27 -14.44 -5.97
C LYS A 123 -23.75 -13.13 -5.34
N GLU A 124 -25.04 -13.02 -5.00
CA GLU A 124 -25.60 -11.83 -4.33
C GLU A 124 -25.10 -11.66 -2.89
N ALA A 125 -24.81 -12.77 -2.21
CA ALA A 125 -24.29 -12.74 -0.85
C ALA A 125 -22.78 -12.45 -0.76
N ALA A 126 -22.05 -12.68 -1.84
CA ALA A 126 -20.60 -12.58 -1.87
C ALA A 126 -20.10 -11.15 -2.18
N ASP A 127 -18.92 -10.81 -1.70
CA ASP A 127 -18.23 -9.57 -2.03
C ASP A 127 -17.46 -9.67 -3.36
N LEU A 128 -17.05 -10.89 -3.73
CA LEU A 128 -16.29 -11.20 -4.94
C LEU A 128 -16.91 -12.39 -5.67
N VAL A 129 -16.87 -12.37 -7.00
CA VAL A 129 -17.32 -13.48 -7.85
C VAL A 129 -16.16 -13.92 -8.75
N LEU A 130 -15.79 -15.21 -8.69
CA LEU A 130 -14.73 -15.80 -9.49
C LEU A 130 -15.25 -16.17 -10.87
N ALA A 131 -14.87 -15.42 -11.89
CA ALA A 131 -15.35 -15.65 -13.26
C ALA A 131 -14.92 -17.00 -13.85
N ASP A 132 -13.84 -17.60 -13.34
CA ASP A 132 -13.21 -18.85 -13.82
C ASP A 132 -13.42 -20.06 -12.89
N ASP A 133 -14.12 -19.90 -11.78
CA ASP A 133 -14.29 -20.92 -10.73
C ASP A 133 -12.98 -21.57 -10.26
N ASN A 134 -11.90 -20.80 -10.24
CA ASN A 134 -10.58 -21.31 -9.93
C ASN A 134 -10.06 -20.74 -8.61
N PHE A 135 -9.71 -21.63 -7.68
CA PHE A 135 -9.11 -21.23 -6.39
C PHE A 135 -7.78 -20.47 -6.56
N ALA A 136 -7.03 -20.69 -7.64
CA ALA A 136 -5.80 -19.97 -7.92
C ALA A 136 -6.04 -18.45 -8.09
N SER A 137 -7.21 -18.06 -8.59
CA SER A 137 -7.60 -16.66 -8.72
C SER A 137 -7.79 -15.96 -7.38
N ILE A 138 -8.10 -16.71 -6.30
CA ILE A 138 -8.14 -16.18 -4.93
C ILE A 138 -6.73 -15.80 -4.46
N ALA A 139 -5.74 -16.67 -4.67
CA ALA A 139 -4.36 -16.36 -4.31
C ALA A 139 -3.83 -15.13 -5.08
N ALA A 140 -4.18 -15.04 -6.37
CA ALA A 140 -3.89 -13.86 -7.19
C ALA A 140 -4.58 -12.60 -6.64
N ALA A 141 -5.87 -12.67 -6.28
CA ALA A 141 -6.60 -11.56 -5.67
C ALA A 141 -6.00 -11.11 -4.34
N VAL A 142 -5.53 -12.03 -3.50
CA VAL A 142 -4.79 -11.71 -2.27
C VAL A 142 -3.49 -10.97 -2.57
N ARG A 143 -2.72 -11.42 -3.57
CA ARG A 143 -1.47 -10.76 -4.00
C ARG A 143 -1.75 -9.35 -4.48
N GLU A 144 -2.71 -9.16 -5.36
CA GLU A 144 -3.09 -7.86 -5.88
C GLU A 144 -3.65 -6.94 -4.79
N GLY A 145 -4.50 -7.46 -3.90
CA GLY A 145 -5.02 -6.70 -2.75
C GLY A 145 -3.90 -6.21 -1.83
N ARG A 146 -2.88 -7.03 -1.57
CA ARG A 146 -1.68 -6.62 -0.81
C ARG A 146 -0.88 -5.56 -1.56
N THR A 147 -0.75 -5.68 -2.87
CA THR A 147 -0.07 -4.69 -3.73
C THR A 147 -0.78 -3.35 -3.69
N VAL A 148 -2.11 -3.35 -3.88
CA VAL A 148 -2.92 -2.13 -3.80
C VAL A 148 -2.80 -1.47 -2.43
N TYR A 149 -2.87 -2.25 -1.35
CA TYR A 149 -2.69 -1.72 0.01
C TYR A 149 -1.31 -1.10 0.23
N ASP A 150 -0.24 -1.79 -0.22
CA ASP A 150 1.13 -1.28 -0.12
C ASP A 150 1.29 0.02 -0.93
N ASN A 151 0.72 0.08 -2.13
CA ASN A 151 0.74 1.27 -2.97
C ASN A 151 -0.05 2.44 -2.37
N LEU A 152 -1.25 2.20 -1.82
CA LEU A 152 -2.01 3.21 -1.07
C LEU A 152 -1.19 3.74 0.11
N LYS A 153 -0.52 2.86 0.84
CA LYS A 153 0.36 3.25 1.94
C LYS A 153 1.54 4.10 1.45
N LYS A 154 2.11 3.79 0.29
CA LYS A 154 3.15 4.61 -0.35
C LYS A 154 2.63 6.01 -0.69
N VAL A 155 1.46 6.10 -1.33
CA VAL A 155 0.82 7.39 -1.67
C VAL A 155 0.59 8.22 -0.41
N ILE A 156 -0.01 7.65 0.63
CA ILE A 156 -0.25 8.35 1.90
C ILE A 156 1.08 8.78 2.55
N SER A 157 2.08 7.88 2.57
CA SER A 157 3.39 8.16 3.16
C SER A 157 4.21 9.20 2.39
N TRP A 158 3.88 9.44 1.13
CA TRP A 158 4.46 10.47 0.28
C TRP A 158 3.69 11.79 0.41
N THR A 159 2.35 11.75 0.30
CA THR A 159 1.50 12.96 0.26
C THR A 159 1.45 13.69 1.61
N LEU A 160 1.36 12.97 2.73
CA LEU A 160 1.22 13.62 4.04
C LEU A 160 2.43 14.49 4.41
N PRO A 161 3.70 14.02 4.27
CA PRO A 161 4.85 14.85 4.62
C PRO A 161 5.06 16.01 3.63
N THR A 162 4.80 15.82 2.33
CA THR A 162 4.93 16.89 1.33
C THR A 162 3.97 18.03 1.61
N ASN A 163 2.67 17.74 1.76
CA ASN A 163 1.65 18.75 2.08
C ASN A 163 1.88 19.41 3.45
N ALA A 164 2.36 18.65 4.45
CA ALA A 164 2.72 19.20 5.74
C ALA A 164 3.91 20.17 5.62
N GLY A 165 4.93 19.81 4.85
CA GLY A 165 6.10 20.66 4.58
C GLY A 165 5.71 21.97 3.88
N GLU A 166 4.91 21.91 2.82
CA GLU A 166 4.39 23.07 2.11
C GLU A 166 3.57 23.98 3.03
N SER A 167 2.66 23.41 3.80
CA SER A 167 1.84 24.16 4.75
C SER A 167 2.70 24.85 5.82
N MET A 168 3.72 24.16 6.34
CA MET A 168 4.64 24.71 7.32
C MET A 168 5.45 25.88 6.75
N VAL A 169 5.88 25.80 5.47
CA VAL A 169 6.57 26.89 4.79
C VAL A 169 5.71 28.16 4.76
N VAL A 170 4.43 28.04 4.39
CA VAL A 170 3.51 29.19 4.33
C VAL A 170 3.21 29.75 5.72
N VAL A 171 2.86 28.86 6.67
CA VAL A 171 2.50 29.25 8.05
C VAL A 171 3.67 29.95 8.73
N LEU A 172 4.90 29.41 8.60
CA LEU A 172 6.08 30.00 9.23
C LEU A 172 6.40 31.37 8.62
N ALA A 173 6.29 31.54 7.30
CA ALA A 173 6.51 32.84 6.65
C ALA A 173 5.53 33.90 7.15
N LEU A 174 4.24 33.53 7.28
CA LEU A 174 3.19 34.42 7.80
C LEU A 174 3.44 34.80 9.27
N LEU A 175 3.77 33.84 10.11
CA LEU A 175 4.07 34.09 11.53
C LEU A 175 5.34 34.93 11.74
N ALA A 176 6.33 34.76 10.86
CA ALA A 176 7.55 35.56 10.89
C ALA A 176 7.40 36.95 10.23
N GLY A 177 6.27 37.28 9.64
CA GLY A 177 6.07 38.53 8.90
C GLY A 177 6.94 38.66 7.66
N MET A 178 7.38 37.53 7.10
CA MET A 178 8.25 37.46 5.92
C MET A 178 7.43 37.40 4.63
N ALA A 179 8.07 37.77 3.52
CA ALA A 179 7.49 37.50 2.20
C ALA A 179 7.30 35.98 2.03
N LEU A 180 6.19 35.58 1.39
CA LEU A 180 5.91 34.17 1.14
C LEU A 180 6.97 33.56 0.21
N PRO A 181 7.63 32.46 0.61
CA PRO A 181 8.60 31.77 -0.25
C PRO A 181 7.99 31.19 -1.53
N VAL A 182 6.69 30.93 -1.53
CA VAL A 182 5.96 30.40 -2.70
C VAL A 182 4.62 31.13 -2.81
N THR A 183 4.24 31.53 -4.01
CA THR A 183 2.95 32.19 -4.26
C THR A 183 1.81 31.18 -4.31
N ALA A 184 0.55 31.61 -4.14
CA ALA A 184 -0.62 30.75 -4.21
C ALA A 184 -0.73 30.03 -5.58
N VAL A 185 -0.39 30.70 -6.69
CA VAL A 185 -0.42 30.12 -8.03
C VAL A 185 0.68 29.05 -8.17
N GLN A 186 1.84 29.29 -7.60
CA GLN A 186 2.95 28.32 -7.60
C GLN A 186 2.63 27.09 -6.74
N ILE A 187 1.99 27.26 -5.57
CA ILE A 187 1.51 26.14 -4.76
C ILE A 187 0.45 25.34 -5.51
N LEU A 188 -0.47 26.04 -6.21
CA LEU A 188 -1.46 25.35 -7.04
C LEU A 188 -0.80 24.51 -8.15
N TRP A 189 0.25 25.03 -8.78
CA TRP A 189 1.04 24.28 -9.75
C TRP A 189 1.67 23.02 -9.13
N VAL A 190 2.36 23.18 -7.99
CA VAL A 190 3.01 22.07 -7.29
C VAL A 190 1.96 21.00 -6.92
N ASN A 191 0.87 21.37 -6.29
CA ASN A 191 -0.12 20.40 -5.83
C ASN A 191 -0.92 19.75 -6.98
N LEU A 192 -1.32 20.51 -7.99
CA LEU A 192 -2.18 19.99 -9.06
C LEU A 192 -1.38 19.20 -10.11
N VAL A 193 -0.19 19.69 -10.48
CA VAL A 193 0.60 19.10 -11.57
C VAL A 193 1.62 18.12 -11.04
N THR A 194 2.42 18.49 -10.04
CA THR A 194 3.51 17.63 -9.56
C THR A 194 3.01 16.59 -8.56
N ALA A 195 2.34 17.01 -7.49
CA ALA A 195 1.92 16.11 -6.43
C ALA A 195 0.91 15.05 -6.89
N VAL A 196 -0.11 15.45 -7.65
CA VAL A 196 -1.10 14.48 -8.17
C VAL A 196 -0.43 13.48 -9.11
N THR A 197 0.42 13.95 -10.02
CA THR A 197 1.04 13.08 -11.04
C THR A 197 2.08 12.13 -10.42
N LEU A 198 2.91 12.61 -9.49
CA LEU A 198 3.86 11.77 -8.75
C LEU A 198 3.15 10.78 -7.83
N GLY A 199 2.07 11.22 -7.16
CA GLY A 199 1.24 10.35 -6.33
C GLY A 199 0.60 9.22 -7.14
N LEU A 200 0.07 9.51 -8.34
CA LEU A 200 -0.44 8.49 -9.25
C LEU A 200 0.62 7.49 -9.68
N ALA A 201 1.86 7.91 -9.91
CA ALA A 201 2.95 6.99 -10.25
C ALA A 201 3.16 5.92 -9.18
N LEU A 202 3.00 6.27 -7.89
CA LEU A 202 3.08 5.32 -6.77
C LEU A 202 1.92 4.33 -6.73
N ALA A 203 0.73 4.73 -7.19
CA ALA A 203 -0.44 3.86 -7.24
C ALA A 203 -0.27 2.71 -8.25
N PHE A 204 0.57 2.90 -9.27
CA PHE A 204 0.85 1.90 -10.32
C PHE A 204 2.18 1.14 -10.11
N GLU A 205 2.75 1.19 -8.91
CA GLU A 205 3.93 0.38 -8.60
C GLU A 205 3.60 -1.12 -8.60
N PRO A 206 4.46 -1.98 -9.19
CA PRO A 206 4.26 -3.42 -9.19
C PRO A 206 4.38 -4.02 -7.80
N THR A 207 3.93 -5.26 -7.66
CA THR A 207 4.07 -6.05 -6.44
C THR A 207 5.54 -6.12 -6.00
N GLU A 208 5.82 -5.76 -4.74
CA GLU A 208 7.16 -5.87 -4.17
C GLU A 208 7.58 -7.34 -3.98
N ALA A 209 8.87 -7.62 -4.12
CA ALA A 209 9.41 -8.93 -3.79
C ALA A 209 9.08 -9.28 -2.32
N GLY A 210 8.62 -10.50 -2.08
CA GLY A 210 8.27 -10.98 -0.75
C GLY A 210 6.88 -10.57 -0.24
N THR A 211 6.03 -9.93 -1.05
CA THR A 211 4.64 -9.58 -0.66
C THR A 211 3.86 -10.81 -0.19
N MET A 212 4.04 -11.96 -0.85
CA MET A 212 3.42 -13.23 -0.47
C MET A 212 4.26 -14.08 0.51
N ALA A 213 5.35 -13.55 1.05
CA ALA A 213 6.12 -14.17 2.14
C ALA A 213 5.89 -13.47 3.49
N ARG A 214 5.04 -12.45 3.53
CA ARG A 214 4.70 -11.72 4.75
C ARG A 214 3.41 -12.28 5.39
N PRO A 215 3.33 -12.34 6.75
CA PRO A 215 2.08 -12.72 7.41
C PRO A 215 0.96 -11.70 7.11
N PRO A 216 -0.32 -12.10 7.26
CA PRO A 216 -1.45 -11.18 7.16
C PRO A 216 -1.33 -10.05 8.18
N ARG A 217 -1.82 -8.90 7.80
CA ARG A 217 -1.93 -7.75 8.69
C ARG A 217 -2.97 -8.03 9.78
N THR A 218 -2.73 -7.56 11.00
CA THR A 218 -3.75 -7.60 12.05
C THR A 218 -4.97 -6.75 11.66
N ARG A 219 -6.17 -7.24 11.97
CA ARG A 219 -7.44 -6.61 11.56
C ARG A 219 -7.53 -5.12 11.92
N ASN A 220 -7.03 -4.75 13.10
CA ASN A 220 -7.10 -3.39 13.64
C ASN A 220 -5.78 -2.60 13.48
N ALA A 221 -4.88 -3.02 12.59
CA ALA A 221 -3.63 -2.28 12.39
C ALA A 221 -3.90 -0.87 11.87
N PRO A 222 -3.46 0.20 12.56
CA PRO A 222 -3.68 1.55 12.09
C PRO A 222 -2.88 1.83 10.82
N ILE A 223 -3.46 2.57 9.89
CA ILE A 223 -2.74 3.07 8.71
C ILE A 223 -1.65 4.04 9.14
N LEU A 224 -1.97 4.93 10.08
CA LEU A 224 -1.03 5.88 10.68
C LEU A 224 -0.28 5.23 11.84
N SER A 225 0.77 4.48 11.52
CA SER A 225 1.67 3.92 12.53
C SER A 225 2.60 5.00 13.11
N GLY A 226 3.10 4.81 14.34
CA GLY A 226 4.08 5.74 14.94
C GLY A 226 5.32 5.97 14.06
N SER A 227 5.74 4.97 13.29
CA SER A 227 6.82 5.11 12.32
C SER A 227 6.46 6.01 11.12
N LEU A 228 5.19 6.02 10.73
CA LEU A 228 4.72 6.94 9.69
C LEU A 228 4.64 8.37 10.21
N VAL A 229 4.11 8.57 11.42
CA VAL A 229 4.06 9.89 12.07
C VAL A 229 5.47 10.48 12.20
N TRP A 230 6.44 9.69 12.68
CA TRP A 230 7.84 10.13 12.74
C TRP A 230 8.37 10.56 11.37
N ARG A 231 8.09 9.78 10.33
CA ARG A 231 8.51 10.10 8.96
C ARG A 231 7.86 11.39 8.46
N VAL A 232 6.58 11.60 8.75
CA VAL A 232 5.89 12.85 8.41
C VAL A 232 6.60 14.04 9.04
N VAL A 233 6.89 13.97 10.34
CA VAL A 233 7.59 15.05 11.05
C VAL A 233 8.99 15.30 10.48
N LEU A 234 9.76 14.23 10.29
CA LEU A 234 11.14 14.35 9.76
C LEU A 234 11.15 14.98 8.36
N VAL A 235 10.36 14.41 7.44
CA VAL A 235 10.38 14.84 6.03
C VAL A 235 9.82 16.25 5.89
N SER A 236 8.71 16.60 6.55
CA SER A 236 8.15 17.95 6.48
C SER A 236 9.09 19.00 7.10
N THR A 237 9.82 18.66 8.16
CA THR A 237 10.85 19.55 8.72
C THR A 237 12.00 19.75 7.73
N LEU A 238 12.46 18.70 7.05
CA LEU A 238 13.51 18.81 6.04
C LEU A 238 13.04 19.62 4.83
N PHE A 239 11.79 19.47 4.40
CA PHE A 239 11.19 20.32 3.36
C PHE A 239 11.20 21.79 3.78
N LEU A 240 10.71 22.08 4.99
CA LEU A 240 10.69 23.42 5.55
C LEU A 240 12.10 24.04 5.53
N VAL A 241 13.09 23.34 6.09
CA VAL A 241 14.47 23.83 6.17
C VAL A 241 15.08 24.07 4.79
N ALA A 242 14.87 23.13 3.85
CA ALA A 242 15.42 23.26 2.51
C ALA A 242 14.80 24.43 1.74
N VAL A 243 13.47 24.55 1.76
CA VAL A 243 12.74 25.59 1.02
C VAL A 243 13.04 26.98 1.60
N PHE A 244 12.97 27.14 2.93
CA PHE A 244 13.35 28.40 3.57
C PHE A 244 14.84 28.72 3.39
N GLY A 245 15.71 27.71 3.50
CA GLY A 245 17.14 27.89 3.30
C GLY A 245 17.47 28.41 1.90
N VAL A 246 16.85 27.86 0.86
CA VAL A 246 17.03 28.32 -0.53
C VAL A 246 16.42 29.70 -0.74
N PHE A 247 15.24 29.95 -0.17
CA PHE A 247 14.59 31.25 -0.26
C PHE A 247 15.41 32.37 0.38
N THR A 248 15.86 32.18 1.62
CA THR A 248 16.69 33.16 2.33
C THR A 248 18.04 33.35 1.64
N TYR A 249 18.68 32.27 1.20
CA TYR A 249 19.90 32.35 0.38
C TYR A 249 19.74 33.23 -0.85
N ALA A 250 18.61 33.09 -1.57
CA ALA A 250 18.32 33.91 -2.75
C ALA A 250 18.09 35.38 -2.41
N ILE A 251 17.39 35.66 -1.31
CA ILE A 251 17.16 37.05 -0.82
C ILE A 251 18.50 37.70 -0.38
N ASP A 252 19.32 36.96 0.40
CA ASP A 252 20.62 37.46 0.89
C ASP A 252 21.61 37.70 -0.25
N LYS A 253 21.49 36.97 -1.35
CA LYS A 253 22.26 37.16 -2.58
C LYS A 253 21.78 38.39 -3.39
N GLY A 254 20.70 39.03 -2.96
CA GLY A 254 20.16 40.23 -3.62
C GLY A 254 19.30 39.91 -4.84
N TYR A 255 18.81 38.71 -4.98
CA TYR A 255 17.93 38.32 -6.09
C TYR A 255 16.53 38.93 -5.95
N PRO A 256 15.87 39.26 -7.07
CA PRO A 256 14.47 39.69 -7.04
C PRO A 256 13.56 38.64 -6.38
N LEU A 257 12.51 39.09 -5.69
CA LEU A 257 11.57 38.23 -4.98
C LEU A 257 11.01 37.11 -5.87
N ALA A 258 10.65 37.43 -7.12
CA ALA A 258 10.15 36.43 -8.07
C ALA A 258 11.15 35.30 -8.34
N LEU A 259 12.44 35.60 -8.41
CA LEU A 259 13.49 34.58 -8.57
C LEU A 259 13.66 33.75 -7.29
N ALA A 260 13.65 34.37 -6.11
CA ALA A 260 13.72 33.67 -4.84
C ALA A 260 12.53 32.70 -4.67
N GLN A 261 11.33 33.14 -5.03
CA GLN A 261 10.11 32.31 -5.02
C GLN A 261 10.19 31.17 -6.04
N THR A 262 10.74 31.42 -7.23
CA THR A 262 10.94 30.37 -8.24
C THR A 262 11.93 29.30 -7.76
N MET A 263 13.03 29.73 -7.11
CA MET A 263 14.00 28.80 -6.53
C MET A 263 13.39 27.97 -5.41
N ALA A 264 12.56 28.57 -4.56
CA ALA A 264 11.81 27.86 -3.52
C ALA A 264 10.82 26.83 -4.10
N MET A 265 10.04 27.21 -5.14
CA MET A 265 9.14 26.30 -5.86
C MET A 265 9.91 25.15 -6.52
N ASN A 266 11.03 25.43 -7.21
CA ASN A 266 11.86 24.40 -7.81
C ASN A 266 12.45 23.45 -6.75
N THR A 267 12.77 23.96 -5.57
CA THR A 267 13.23 23.15 -4.44
C THR A 267 12.13 22.18 -3.98
N LEU A 268 10.88 22.62 -3.84
CA LEU A 268 9.76 21.74 -3.52
C LEU A 268 9.65 20.59 -4.51
N VAL A 269 9.60 20.89 -5.81
CA VAL A 269 9.45 19.86 -6.86
C VAL A 269 10.62 18.88 -6.86
N VAL A 270 11.84 19.35 -6.68
CA VAL A 270 13.04 18.49 -6.60
C VAL A 270 12.95 17.58 -5.38
N LEU A 271 12.58 18.11 -4.21
CA LEU A 271 12.40 17.30 -3.00
C LEU A 271 11.29 16.25 -3.17
N GLU A 272 10.18 16.60 -3.82
CA GLU A 272 9.08 15.65 -4.12
C GLU A 272 9.57 14.49 -5.01
N ILE A 273 10.34 14.78 -6.04
CA ILE A 273 10.91 13.74 -6.93
C ILE A 273 11.87 12.82 -6.15
N PHE A 274 12.77 13.36 -5.35
CA PHE A 274 13.68 12.55 -4.53
C PHE A 274 12.92 11.75 -3.46
N HIS A 275 11.88 12.33 -2.86
CA HIS A 275 11.01 11.64 -1.92
C HIS A 275 10.21 10.50 -2.57
N LEU A 276 9.79 10.66 -3.83
CA LEU A 276 9.18 9.58 -4.60
C LEU A 276 10.11 8.35 -4.67
N PHE A 277 11.36 8.54 -5.07
CA PHE A 277 12.33 7.44 -5.16
C PHE A 277 12.59 6.78 -3.81
N PHE A 278 12.58 7.54 -2.73
CA PHE A 278 12.69 7.00 -1.38
C PHE A 278 11.50 6.13 -0.97
N ILE A 279 10.27 6.58 -1.24
CA ILE A 279 9.03 5.90 -0.81
C ILE A 279 8.76 4.63 -1.61
N ARG A 280 9.23 4.50 -2.84
CA ARG A 280 9.00 3.31 -3.68
C ARG A 280 9.43 2.01 -3.00
N ASN A 281 10.43 2.03 -2.14
CA ASN A 281 10.91 0.87 -1.37
C ASN A 281 10.72 1.08 0.13
N ILE A 282 9.49 0.88 0.63
CA ILE A 282 9.19 1.10 2.04
C ILE A 282 9.86 0.05 2.94
N HIS A 283 9.97 -1.20 2.46
CA HIS A 283 10.43 -2.35 3.25
C HIS A 283 11.90 -2.70 3.01
N GLY A 284 12.57 -2.06 2.05
CA GLY A 284 13.96 -2.33 1.68
C GLY A 284 14.80 -1.08 1.50
N THR A 285 16.02 -1.26 1.01
CA THR A 285 16.91 -0.13 0.67
C THR A 285 16.54 0.49 -0.68
N SER A 286 16.53 1.82 -0.75
CA SER A 286 16.34 2.56 -2.00
C SER A 286 17.63 2.70 -2.83
N LEU A 287 18.78 2.29 -2.27
CA LEU A 287 20.10 2.43 -2.91
C LEU A 287 20.46 1.26 -3.85
N THR A 288 19.52 0.39 -4.18
CA THR A 288 19.77 -0.69 -5.14
C THR A 288 19.54 -0.22 -6.57
N TRP A 289 20.28 -0.82 -7.53
CA TRP A 289 20.06 -0.57 -8.94
C TRP A 289 18.63 -0.89 -9.39
N ALA A 290 18.03 -1.94 -8.82
CA ALA A 290 16.62 -2.29 -9.05
C ALA A 290 15.66 -1.18 -8.60
N ALA A 291 15.94 -0.55 -7.47
CA ALA A 291 15.16 0.58 -6.95
C ALA A 291 15.29 1.81 -7.86
N ALA A 292 16.53 2.13 -8.30
CA ALA A 292 16.79 3.26 -9.19
C ALA A 292 16.22 3.05 -10.61
N ARG A 293 16.21 1.81 -11.11
CA ARG A 293 15.72 1.48 -12.45
C ARG A 293 14.26 1.87 -12.65
N GLY A 294 13.46 1.78 -11.62
CA GLY A 294 12.06 2.21 -11.64
C GLY A 294 11.17 1.44 -12.61
N THR A 295 9.95 1.90 -12.71
CA THR A 295 8.99 1.48 -13.73
C THR A 295 8.99 2.47 -14.89
N ARG A 296 8.49 2.05 -16.05
CA ARG A 296 8.30 2.98 -17.20
C ARG A 296 7.39 4.14 -16.80
N VAL A 297 6.37 3.89 -15.98
CA VAL A 297 5.43 4.90 -15.50
C VAL A 297 6.15 5.96 -14.68
N VAL A 298 6.95 5.56 -13.69
CA VAL A 298 7.71 6.48 -12.84
C VAL A 298 8.63 7.37 -13.67
N TRP A 299 9.41 6.80 -14.58
CA TRP A 299 10.32 7.59 -15.40
C TRP A 299 9.59 8.51 -16.39
N THR A 300 8.48 8.06 -16.98
CA THR A 300 7.65 8.92 -17.84
C THR A 300 7.13 10.13 -17.06
N VAL A 301 6.64 9.89 -15.85
CA VAL A 301 6.13 10.95 -14.97
C VAL A 301 7.25 11.89 -14.54
N VAL A 302 8.39 11.38 -14.06
CA VAL A 302 9.52 12.20 -13.60
C VAL A 302 10.08 13.05 -14.73
N ILE A 303 10.29 12.47 -15.93
CA ILE A 303 10.76 13.21 -17.10
C ILE A 303 9.75 14.29 -17.51
N GLY A 304 8.45 13.92 -17.55
CA GLY A 304 7.38 14.85 -17.90
C GLY A 304 7.29 16.03 -16.93
N ILE A 305 7.33 15.78 -15.62
CA ILE A 305 7.32 16.84 -14.60
C ILE A 305 8.58 17.68 -14.68
N THR A 306 9.76 17.06 -14.86
CA THR A 306 11.02 17.80 -15.01
C THR A 306 10.95 18.72 -16.23
N ALA A 307 10.49 18.22 -17.36
CA ALA A 307 10.32 19.05 -18.56
C ALA A 307 9.31 20.20 -18.36
N ALA A 308 8.17 19.91 -17.69
CA ALA A 308 7.18 20.92 -17.35
C ALA A 308 7.74 21.97 -16.37
N GLN A 309 8.54 21.54 -15.38
CA GLN A 309 9.20 22.44 -14.43
C GLN A 309 10.23 23.34 -15.10
N PHE A 310 11.00 22.82 -16.07
CA PHE A 310 11.86 23.63 -16.90
C PHE A 310 11.06 24.62 -17.75
N ALA A 311 9.93 24.20 -18.31
CA ALA A 311 9.07 25.09 -19.11
C ALA A 311 8.53 26.27 -18.26
N VAL A 312 8.01 26.03 -17.06
CA VAL A 312 7.50 27.12 -16.19
C VAL A 312 8.62 27.99 -15.61
N THR A 313 9.84 27.46 -15.54
CA THR A 313 10.99 28.25 -15.05
C THR A 313 11.60 29.12 -16.14
N TYR A 314 11.58 28.69 -17.41
CA TYR A 314 12.37 29.37 -18.47
C TYR A 314 11.56 29.90 -19.65
N LEU A 315 10.29 29.47 -19.86
CA LEU A 315 9.48 29.97 -20.97
C LEU A 315 8.70 31.23 -20.59
N PRO A 316 8.93 32.38 -21.29
CA PRO A 316 8.34 33.68 -20.93
C PRO A 316 6.80 33.68 -20.76
N PRO A 317 6.00 32.99 -21.61
CA PRO A 317 4.56 32.95 -21.43
C PRO A 317 4.13 32.29 -20.13
N LEU A 318 4.83 31.21 -19.71
CA LEU A 318 4.52 30.48 -18.48
C LEU A 318 5.05 31.22 -17.25
N GLN A 319 6.19 31.92 -17.39
CA GLN A 319 6.69 32.82 -16.36
C GLN A 319 5.69 33.93 -16.02
N ALA A 320 5.07 34.51 -17.04
CA ALA A 320 4.07 35.55 -16.86
C ALA A 320 2.83 35.05 -16.08
N VAL A 321 2.42 33.81 -16.32
CA VAL A 321 1.26 33.21 -15.63
C VAL A 321 1.58 32.82 -14.20
N LEU A 322 2.74 32.22 -13.95
CA LEU A 322 3.11 31.65 -12.65
C LEU A 322 3.95 32.60 -11.78
N GLY A 323 4.29 33.78 -12.29
CA GLY A 323 5.15 34.76 -11.60
C GLY A 323 6.56 34.22 -11.34
N THR A 324 7.09 33.40 -12.28
CA THR A 324 8.41 32.78 -12.16
C THR A 324 9.49 33.60 -12.87
N ALA A 325 10.75 33.27 -12.58
CA ALA A 325 11.92 33.89 -13.20
C ALA A 325 12.98 32.82 -13.51
N SER A 326 13.81 33.08 -14.51
CA SER A 326 14.86 32.14 -14.93
C SER A 326 15.91 31.96 -13.83
N VAL A 327 16.12 30.72 -13.40
CA VAL A 327 17.07 30.35 -12.35
C VAL A 327 18.47 30.17 -12.97
N PRO A 328 19.53 30.80 -12.42
CA PRO A 328 20.90 30.59 -12.87
C PRO A 328 21.33 29.12 -12.73
N LEU A 329 22.16 28.64 -13.65
CA LEU A 329 22.59 27.24 -13.70
C LEU A 329 23.17 26.75 -12.36
N PHE A 330 24.05 27.52 -11.74
CA PHE A 330 24.69 27.15 -10.47
C PHE A 330 23.65 27.01 -9.33
N ASP A 331 22.67 27.90 -9.29
CA ASP A 331 21.60 27.84 -8.29
C ASP A 331 20.65 26.66 -8.56
N GLY A 332 20.41 26.33 -9.85
CA GLY A 332 19.70 25.11 -10.23
C GLY A 332 20.43 23.83 -9.79
N LEU A 333 21.75 23.78 -9.99
CA LEU A 333 22.58 22.66 -9.51
C LEU A 333 22.62 22.58 -7.97
N LEU A 334 22.62 23.72 -7.28
CA LEU A 334 22.49 23.77 -5.82
C LEU A 334 21.18 23.14 -5.36
N ILE A 335 20.06 23.47 -6.00
CA ILE A 335 18.73 22.90 -5.68
C ILE A 335 18.73 21.39 -5.85
N VAL A 336 19.28 20.88 -6.96
CA VAL A 336 19.41 19.43 -7.19
C VAL A 336 20.31 18.78 -6.13
N GLY A 337 21.42 19.43 -5.76
CA GLY A 337 22.32 18.99 -4.70
C GLY A 337 21.64 18.90 -3.33
N ILE A 338 20.76 19.86 -3.00
CA ILE A 338 19.93 19.83 -1.79
C ILE A 338 18.96 18.64 -1.83
N GLY A 339 18.33 18.35 -2.98
CA GLY A 339 17.50 17.17 -3.16
C GLY A 339 18.26 15.86 -2.94
N ALA A 340 19.47 15.76 -3.47
CA ALA A 340 20.34 14.59 -3.26
C ALA A 340 20.74 14.43 -1.78
N ALA A 341 21.10 15.53 -1.10
CA ALA A 341 21.40 15.51 0.33
C ALA A 341 20.19 15.12 1.18
N PHE A 342 19.00 15.65 0.86
CA PHE A 342 17.74 15.25 1.46
C PHE A 342 17.50 13.74 1.32
N PHE A 343 17.62 13.19 0.12
CA PHE A 343 17.47 11.76 -0.13
C PHE A 343 18.46 10.93 0.69
N ALA A 344 19.72 11.34 0.74
CA ALA A 344 20.73 10.65 1.52
C ALA A 344 20.40 10.65 3.02
N LEU A 345 19.94 11.77 3.58
CA LEU A 345 19.56 11.90 4.99
C LEU A 345 18.40 10.96 5.37
N ILE A 346 17.32 10.97 4.58
CA ILE A 346 16.15 10.13 4.86
C ILE A 346 16.45 8.64 4.64
N GLU A 347 17.34 8.31 3.70
CA GLU A 347 17.77 6.93 3.47
C GLU A 347 18.66 6.42 4.60
N ILE A 348 19.61 7.23 5.08
CA ILE A 348 20.47 6.90 6.25
C ILE A 348 19.57 6.64 7.47
N GLU A 349 18.62 7.51 7.76
CA GLU A 349 17.65 7.33 8.86
C GLU A 349 16.89 6.01 8.73
N LYS A 350 16.40 5.68 7.51
CA LYS A 350 15.71 4.42 7.25
C LYS A 350 16.62 3.22 7.50
N GLN A 351 17.88 3.24 7.05
CA GLN A 351 18.83 2.14 7.25
C GLN A 351 19.17 1.93 8.73
N ILE A 352 19.38 3.01 9.48
CA ILE A 352 19.60 2.94 10.95
C ILE A 352 18.41 2.27 11.62
N ARG A 353 17.18 2.69 11.29
CA ARG A 353 15.96 2.13 11.87
C ARG A 353 15.74 0.67 11.50
N LEU A 354 16.08 0.27 10.26
CA LEU A 354 16.00 -1.13 9.84
C LEU A 354 17.05 -1.98 10.53
N GLY A 355 18.24 -1.45 10.77
CA GLY A 355 19.31 -2.11 11.53
C GLY A 355 18.96 -2.34 13.00
N LEU A 356 18.25 -1.40 13.63
CA LEU A 356 17.80 -1.51 15.03
C LEU A 356 16.65 -2.51 15.23
N LYS A 357 15.98 -2.94 14.17
CA LYS A 357 14.87 -3.92 14.22
C LYS A 357 15.33 -5.36 13.96
N ARG A 358 16.56 -5.57 13.57
CA ARG A 358 17.21 -6.89 13.42
C ARG A 358 17.91 -7.29 14.72
#